data_5f5776348484560a41ced29fd7d0dd56
#
_entry.id   5f5776348484560a41ced29fd7d0dd56
#
_cell.length_a   1.000
_cell.length_b   1.000
_cell.length_c   1.000
_cell.angle_alpha   90.00
_cell.angle_beta   90.00
_cell.angle_gamma   90.00
#
_symmetry.space_group_name_H-M   'P 1'
#
loop_
_entity.id
_entity.type
_entity.pdbx_description
1 polymer ?
#
loop_
_entity_poly.entity_id
_entity_poly.type
_entity_poly.pdbx_seq_one_letter_code
_entity_poly.pdbx_strand_id
1 'polypeptide(L)'
;SWKTNYRGPLYLHASASPVNRNDPQTAELLRLIPEEPLRCGLVACRCVLTDCRVMDGPFLEQMELEPVERLCGIYAPGRYAWFLEDIEVLPQPFPAKGMLGLWNWEGPSL
;
A
#
# COMPACT_ATOMS: atom_id res chain seq x y z
N SER A 1 -2.88 -6.61 7.83
CA SER A 1 -3.19 -7.17 6.52
C SER A 1 -3.51 -8.67 6.63
N TRP A 2 -4.06 -9.21 5.60
CA TRP A 2 -4.53 -10.59 5.54
C TRP A 2 -3.67 -11.39 4.55
N LYS A 3 -3.73 -12.73 4.68
CA LYS A 3 -2.99 -13.63 3.80
C LYS A 3 -3.63 -13.68 2.42
N THR A 4 -2.81 -13.65 1.37
CA THR A 4 -3.26 -13.89 0.01
C THR A 4 -2.37 -14.90 -0.69
N ASN A 5 -2.97 -15.73 -1.54
CA ASN A 5 -2.25 -16.64 -2.41
C ASN A 5 -2.01 -16.06 -3.81
N TYR A 6 -2.56 -14.89 -4.09
CA TYR A 6 -2.34 -14.21 -5.36
C TYR A 6 -0.88 -13.77 -5.50
N ARG A 7 -0.31 -13.95 -6.68
CA ARG A 7 0.99 -13.40 -7.07
C ARG A 7 0.87 -12.85 -8.47
N GLY A 8 1.47 -11.70 -8.72
CA GLY A 8 1.44 -11.09 -10.04
C GLY A 8 1.11 -9.61 -10.01
N PRO A 9 0.75 -9.04 -11.17
CA PRO A 9 0.47 -7.61 -11.28
C PRO A 9 -0.70 -7.16 -10.43
N LEU A 10 -0.55 -5.97 -9.82
CA LEU A 10 -1.58 -5.29 -9.05
C LEU A 10 -1.63 -3.82 -9.45
N TYR A 11 -2.85 -3.27 -9.47
CA TYR A 11 -3.06 -1.83 -9.48
C TYR A 11 -3.43 -1.40 -8.06
N LEU A 12 -2.81 -0.31 -7.60
CA LEU A 12 -3.08 0.21 -6.26
C LEU A 12 -4.10 1.34 -6.35
N HIS A 13 -5.20 1.14 -5.64
CA HIS A 13 -6.30 2.10 -5.59
C HIS A 13 -6.22 2.90 -4.29
N ALA A 14 -6.19 4.22 -4.44
CA ALA A 14 -6.29 5.11 -3.30
C ALA A 14 -7.76 5.26 -2.91
N SER A 15 -8.08 4.97 -1.65
CA SER A 15 -9.44 5.07 -1.12
C SER A 15 -10.03 6.46 -1.35
N ALA A 16 -11.35 6.53 -1.50
CA ALA A 16 -12.06 7.81 -1.57
C ALA A 16 -12.03 8.59 -0.26
N SER A 17 -11.76 7.91 0.86
CA SER A 17 -11.65 8.56 2.17
C SER A 17 -10.30 9.24 2.32
N PRO A 18 -10.26 10.53 2.73
CA PRO A 18 -8.98 11.20 2.96
C PRO A 18 -8.24 10.59 4.15
N VAL A 19 -6.91 10.75 4.14
CA VAL A 19 -6.08 10.28 5.25
C VAL A 19 -6.39 11.07 6.52
N ASN A 20 -6.30 10.40 7.67
CA ASN A 20 -6.48 11.05 8.96
C ASN A 20 -5.17 11.71 9.40
N ARG A 21 -5.08 13.02 9.20
CA ARG A 21 -3.89 13.81 9.55
C ARG A 21 -3.70 13.97 11.05
N ASN A 22 -4.69 13.61 11.86
CA ASN A 22 -4.61 13.65 13.32
C ASN A 22 -3.99 12.38 13.90
N ASP A 23 -3.87 11.32 13.11
CA ASP A 23 -3.16 10.11 13.53
C ASP A 23 -1.65 10.38 13.55
N PRO A 24 -0.95 10.16 14.69
CA PRO A 24 0.47 10.47 14.81
C PRO A 24 1.35 9.76 13.80
N GLN A 25 1.07 8.51 13.49
CA GLN A 25 1.82 7.73 12.52
C GLN A 25 1.64 8.28 11.10
N THR A 26 0.41 8.63 10.74
CA THR A 26 0.10 9.25 9.45
C THR A 26 0.78 10.61 9.31
N ALA A 27 0.73 11.44 10.36
CA ALA A 27 1.37 12.75 10.34
C ALA A 27 2.87 12.63 10.14
N GLU A 28 3.51 11.66 10.79
CA GLU A 28 4.95 11.41 10.64
C GLU A 28 5.29 10.99 9.21
N LEU A 29 4.49 10.08 8.65
CA LEU A 29 4.68 9.59 7.29
C LEU A 29 4.52 10.71 6.25
N LEU A 30 3.54 11.60 6.44
CA LEU A 30 3.28 12.71 5.53
C LEU A 30 4.43 13.71 5.45
N ARG A 31 5.26 13.80 6.49
CA ARG A 31 6.47 14.64 6.47
C ARG A 31 7.54 14.14 5.51
N LEU A 32 7.48 12.87 5.14
CA LEU A 32 8.48 12.22 4.30
C LEU A 32 8.15 12.30 2.80
N ILE A 33 6.96 12.78 2.45
CA ILE A 33 6.52 12.88 1.07
C ILE A 33 6.43 14.34 0.64
N PRO A 34 6.54 14.63 -0.68
CA PRO A 34 6.45 15.98 -1.19
C PRO A 34 5.12 16.66 -0.83
N GLU A 35 5.14 18.00 -0.70
CA GLU A 35 3.95 18.81 -0.43
C GLU A 35 3.04 18.89 -1.65
N GLU A 36 2.48 17.75 -2.05
CA GLU A 36 1.50 17.71 -3.12
C GLU A 36 0.15 17.27 -2.54
N PRO A 37 -0.97 17.75 -3.09
CA PRO A 37 -2.27 17.28 -2.65
C PRO A 37 -2.40 15.77 -2.84
N LEU A 38 -2.76 15.06 -1.77
CA LEU A 38 -3.05 13.64 -1.86
C LEU A 38 -4.38 13.45 -2.60
N ARG A 39 -4.34 12.68 -3.66
CA ARG A 39 -5.52 12.39 -4.46
C ARG A 39 -6.15 11.09 -4.01
N CYS A 40 -7.48 11.07 -3.92
CA CYS A 40 -8.26 9.92 -3.45
C CYS A 40 -9.23 9.44 -4.51
N GLY A 41 -9.73 8.22 -4.36
CA GLY A 41 -10.74 7.67 -5.26
C GLY A 41 -10.23 7.35 -6.65
N LEU A 42 -8.96 6.98 -6.79
CA LEU A 42 -8.36 6.71 -8.09
C LEU A 42 -7.32 5.60 -8.02
N VAL A 43 -7.05 4.99 -9.18
CA VAL A 43 -5.93 4.06 -9.35
C VAL A 43 -4.67 4.89 -9.61
N ALA A 44 -3.69 4.80 -8.72
CA ALA A 44 -2.53 5.69 -8.71
C ALA A 44 -1.28 5.06 -9.30
N CYS A 45 -1.09 3.76 -9.12
CA CYS A 45 0.10 3.08 -9.59
C CYS A 45 -0.18 1.60 -9.85
N ARG A 46 0.80 0.95 -10.46
CA ARG A 46 0.78 -0.49 -10.63
C ARG A 46 2.09 -1.08 -10.10
N CYS A 47 2.03 -2.33 -9.70
CA CYS A 47 3.20 -3.04 -9.16
C CYS A 47 3.04 -4.54 -9.36
N VAL A 48 3.97 -5.31 -8.84
CA VAL A 48 3.91 -6.77 -8.86
C VAL A 48 3.95 -7.25 -7.41
N LEU A 49 2.96 -8.03 -7.00
CA LEU A 49 2.96 -8.72 -5.71
C LEU A 49 3.81 -9.98 -5.85
N THR A 50 4.98 -9.99 -5.20
CA THR A 50 5.96 -11.07 -5.36
C THR A 50 5.94 -12.05 -4.19
N ASP A 51 5.50 -11.63 -3.02
CA ASP A 51 5.46 -12.50 -1.85
C ASP A 51 4.46 -11.99 -0.81
N CYS A 52 4.04 -12.89 0.07
CA CYS A 52 3.18 -12.58 1.19
C CYS A 52 3.63 -13.43 2.37
N ARG A 53 4.14 -12.79 3.43
CA ARG A 53 4.74 -13.48 4.57
C ARG A 53 4.08 -13.07 5.87
N VAL A 54 3.91 -14.03 6.78
CA VAL A 54 3.45 -13.72 8.12
C VAL A 54 4.49 -12.88 8.86
N MET A 55 4.02 -11.91 9.62
CA MET A 55 4.87 -11.11 10.49
C MET A 55 5.16 -11.90 11.77
N ASP A 56 6.22 -12.70 11.73
CA ASP A 56 6.72 -13.46 12.88
C ASP A 56 7.79 -12.68 13.64
N GLY A 57 8.35 -13.27 14.70
CA GLY A 57 9.39 -12.64 15.50
C GLY A 57 10.59 -12.19 14.69
N PRO A 58 11.24 -13.07 13.88
CA PRO A 58 12.38 -12.69 13.06
C PRO A 58 12.07 -11.58 12.06
N PHE A 59 10.89 -11.60 11.44
CA PHE A 59 10.48 -10.56 10.50
C PHE A 59 10.33 -9.20 11.21
N LEU A 60 9.65 -9.19 12.37
CA LEU A 60 9.42 -7.95 13.12
C LEU A 60 10.74 -7.37 13.65
N GLU A 61 11.65 -8.23 14.07
CA GLU A 61 12.97 -7.82 14.53
C GLU A 61 13.77 -7.17 13.41
N GLN A 62 13.73 -7.74 12.21
CA GLN A 62 14.37 -7.16 11.04
C GLN A 62 13.75 -5.81 10.66
N MET A 63 12.45 -5.67 10.80
CA MET A 63 11.74 -4.42 10.47
C MET A 63 12.08 -3.27 11.43
N GLU A 64 12.61 -3.56 12.61
CA GLU A 64 13.09 -2.50 13.51
C GLU A 64 14.23 -1.68 12.90
N LEU A 65 14.91 -2.24 11.90
CA LEU A 65 15.97 -1.55 11.15
C LEU A 65 15.43 -0.73 9.99
N GLU A 66 14.11 -0.76 9.75
CA GLU A 66 13.45 -0.11 8.63
C GLU A 66 12.35 0.85 9.12
N PRO A 67 12.74 2.00 9.73
CA PRO A 67 11.76 2.87 10.37
C PRO A 67 10.74 3.48 9.39
N VAL A 68 11.12 3.74 8.15
CA VAL A 68 10.19 4.28 7.15
C VAL A 68 9.15 3.24 6.78
N GLU A 69 9.55 2.00 6.56
CA GLU A 69 8.61 0.91 6.28
C GLU A 69 7.62 0.70 7.42
N ARG A 70 8.08 0.81 8.66
CA ARG A 70 7.20 0.67 9.83
C ARG A 70 6.14 1.76 9.91
N LEU A 71 6.42 2.95 9.38
CA LEU A 71 5.43 4.02 9.32
C LEU A 71 4.33 3.74 8.28
N CYS A 72 4.61 2.88 7.31
CA CYS A 72 3.67 2.59 6.23
C CYS A 72 2.56 1.62 6.60
N GLY A 73 2.58 1.06 7.81
CA GLY A 73 1.55 0.10 8.21
C GLY A 73 1.60 -0.26 9.69
N ILE A 74 0.77 -1.22 10.05
CA ILE A 74 0.74 -1.78 11.40
C ILE A 74 1.54 -3.08 11.40
N TYR A 75 2.67 -3.10 12.08
CA TYR A 75 3.55 -4.26 12.19
C TYR A 75 3.31 -4.95 13.52
N ALA A 76 2.70 -6.12 13.49
CA ALA A 76 2.33 -6.87 14.68
C ALA A 76 2.28 -8.37 14.37
N PRO A 77 2.49 -9.25 15.38
CA PRO A 77 2.42 -10.69 15.17
C PRO A 77 1.08 -11.14 14.58
N GLY A 78 1.12 -12.09 13.65
CA GLY A 78 -0.06 -12.65 13.02
C GLY A 78 -0.60 -11.86 11.83
N ARG A 79 -0.08 -10.68 11.56
CA ARG A 79 -0.38 -9.93 10.35
C ARG A 79 0.47 -10.44 9.19
N TYR A 80 0.14 -10.02 7.98
CA TYR A 80 0.86 -10.44 6.77
C TYR A 80 1.48 -9.27 6.06
N ALA A 81 2.72 -9.42 5.64
CA ALA A 81 3.45 -8.43 4.84
C ALA A 81 3.35 -8.81 3.36
N TRP A 82 2.93 -7.87 2.54
CA TRP A 82 2.86 -8.02 1.09
C TRP A 82 4.08 -7.35 0.48
N PHE A 83 4.88 -8.14 -0.25
CA PHE A 83 6.09 -7.65 -0.90
C PHE A 83 5.76 -7.19 -2.31
N LEU A 84 5.97 -5.90 -2.56
CA LEU A 84 5.67 -5.27 -3.83
C LEU A 84 6.96 -4.88 -4.54
N GLU A 85 7.05 -5.19 -5.83
CA GLU A 85 8.18 -4.82 -6.68
C GLU A 85 7.68 -4.12 -7.94
N ASP A 86 8.60 -3.52 -8.69
CA ASP A 86 8.31 -2.85 -9.97
C ASP A 86 7.17 -1.84 -9.85
N ILE A 87 7.26 -0.96 -8.85
CA ILE A 87 6.22 0.05 -8.63
C ILE A 87 6.35 1.14 -9.69
N GLU A 88 5.28 1.32 -10.48
CA GLU A 88 5.19 2.35 -11.50
C GLU A 88 4.05 3.31 -11.16
N VAL A 89 4.37 4.58 -10.97
CA VAL A 89 3.36 5.61 -10.81
C VAL A 89 2.73 5.88 -12.18
N LEU A 90 1.40 5.82 -12.26
CA LEU A 90 0.71 6.08 -13.51
C LEU A 90 0.84 7.55 -13.90
N PRO A 91 1.20 7.86 -15.17
CA PRO A 91 1.29 9.26 -15.64
C PRO A 91 -0.01 10.02 -15.45
N GLN A 92 -1.14 9.34 -15.67
CA GLN A 92 -2.47 9.86 -15.40
C GLN A 92 -3.24 8.86 -14.54
N PRO A 93 -3.41 9.16 -13.24
CA PRO A 93 -4.23 8.32 -12.39
C PRO A 93 -5.67 8.27 -12.90
N PHE A 94 -6.30 7.08 -12.79
CA PHE A 94 -7.65 6.85 -13.30
C PHE A 94 -8.65 6.85 -12.15
N PRO A 95 -9.70 7.68 -12.18
CA PRO A 95 -10.78 7.61 -11.21
C PRO A 95 -11.42 6.22 -11.23
N ALA A 96 -11.61 5.64 -10.05
CA ALA A 96 -12.23 4.33 -9.92
C ALA A 96 -12.87 4.20 -8.55
N LYS A 97 -14.01 3.52 -8.49
CA LYS A 97 -14.66 3.18 -7.24
C LYS A 97 -13.95 1.96 -6.65
N GLY A 98 -13.49 2.09 -5.41
CA GLY A 98 -12.83 1.00 -4.69
C GLY A 98 -13.80 -0.04 -4.19
N MET A 99 -13.27 -1.24 -3.94
CA MET A 99 -13.98 -2.37 -3.35
C MET A 99 -13.08 -2.97 -2.27
N LEU A 100 -13.64 -3.80 -1.41
CA LEU A 100 -12.86 -4.47 -0.36
C LEU A 100 -11.97 -5.58 -0.92
N GLY A 101 -10.77 -5.69 -0.38
CA GLY A 101 -9.81 -6.74 -0.72
C GLY A 101 -9.26 -6.61 -2.13
N LEU A 102 -8.95 -7.75 -2.73
CA LEU A 102 -8.53 -7.83 -4.13
C LEU A 102 -9.75 -7.95 -5.02
N TRP A 103 -9.79 -7.16 -6.08
CA TRP A 103 -10.92 -7.15 -7.01
C TRP A 103 -10.43 -6.89 -8.43
N ASN A 104 -11.25 -7.27 -9.41
CA ASN A 104 -10.92 -7.05 -10.81
C ASN A 104 -11.28 -5.63 -11.21
N TRP A 105 -10.32 -4.95 -11.82
CA TRP A 105 -10.52 -3.60 -12.34
C TRP A 105 -10.48 -3.63 -13.86
N GLU A 106 -11.58 -3.19 -14.48
CA GLU A 106 -11.73 -3.11 -15.94
C GLU A 106 -11.38 -1.72 -16.45
N GLY A 107 -10.23 -1.22 -16.04
CA GLY A 107 -9.75 0.06 -16.51
C GLY A 107 -9.10 -0.02 -17.89
N PRO A 108 -8.63 1.12 -18.42
CA PRO A 108 -7.94 1.11 -19.70
C PRO A 108 -6.70 0.23 -19.66
N SER A 109 -6.42 -0.41 -20.78
CA SER A 109 -5.22 -1.20 -20.95
C SER A 109 -4.00 -0.26 -20.96
N LEU A 110 -3.02 -0.58 -20.12
CA LEU A 110 -1.80 0.24 -20.00
C LEU A 110 -0.62 -0.42 -20.69
#